data_aa3e112ce0bd1185d2f63bc45c649c43
#
_entry.id   aa3e112ce0bd1185d2f63bc45c649c43
#
_cell.length_a   1.000
_cell.length_b   1.000
_cell.length_c   1.000
_cell.angle_alpha   90.00
_cell.angle_beta   90.00
_cell.angle_gamma   90.00
#
_symmetry.space_group_name_H-M   'P 1'
#
loop_
_entity.id
_entity.type
_entity.pdbx_description
1 polymer ?
#
loop_
_entity_poly.entity_id
_entity_poly.type
_entity_poly.pdbx_seq_one_letter_code
_entity_poly.pdbx_strand_id
1 'polypeptide(L)'
;WFVDHPHYLFPRILPYEQKENVWIGCVDRRHMEFLRRYYGIQNTFFAPHFGWKAKKLLAEPKASYQDRKYELFFPASNVRWEEDVAYRYPGLTGALRTIAEETIRFLLEHTEFCLEEAMEAVLTRYGETEVLELSKECLEAAGEYIDFYVRIHARNQVIRSLLNAGMTVTVCGRNWSEFPKNEMEKTHLQILGEELPYEEVIEVMADSKVVLNVMPWFKDGSHERIAMGSMNGAVCVTDASKYCLLYTS
;
A
#
# COMPACT_ATOMS: atom_id res chain seq x y z
N TRP A 1 12.97 16.26 -2.16
CA TRP A 1 12.03 15.50 -1.31
C TRP A 1 11.48 14.33 -2.08
N PHE A 2 11.16 13.25 -1.38
CA PHE A 2 10.50 12.09 -1.96
C PHE A 2 9.13 11.91 -1.34
N VAL A 3 8.12 11.68 -2.19
CA VAL A 3 6.74 11.39 -1.80
C VAL A 3 6.46 9.93 -2.08
N ASP A 4 6.22 9.21 -1.00
CA ASP A 4 5.69 7.86 -1.00
C ASP A 4 4.20 7.92 -0.61
N HIS A 5 3.57 6.78 -0.43
CA HIS A 5 2.24 6.70 0.16
C HIS A 5 2.32 6.81 1.69
N PRO A 6 1.46 7.56 2.35
CA PRO A 6 0.28 8.29 1.81
C PRO A 6 0.61 9.68 1.28
N HIS A 7 0.47 9.86 -0.03
CA HIS A 7 0.80 11.09 -0.74
C HIS A 7 -0.05 12.29 -0.33
N TYR A 8 -1.31 12.08 0.04
CA TYR A 8 -2.25 13.12 0.48
C TYR A 8 -1.89 13.76 1.83
N LEU A 9 -1.01 13.15 2.61
CA LEU A 9 -0.47 13.76 3.85
C LEU A 9 0.73 14.66 3.59
N PHE A 10 1.38 14.51 2.43
CA PHE A 10 2.59 15.24 2.12
C PHE A 10 2.43 16.76 2.14
N PRO A 11 1.33 17.37 1.67
CA PRO A 11 1.13 18.80 1.74
C PRO A 11 1.16 19.39 3.14
N ARG A 12 0.82 18.61 4.17
CA ARG A 12 0.91 19.04 5.58
C ARG A 12 2.36 19.25 6.04
N ILE A 13 3.31 18.63 5.34
CA ILE A 13 4.74 18.65 5.66
C ILE A 13 5.44 19.77 4.88
N LEU A 14 4.76 20.39 3.90
CA LEU A 14 5.31 21.38 2.97
C LEU A 14 5.17 22.84 3.43
N PRO A 15 6.15 23.37 4.18
CA PRO A 15 6.37 24.81 4.18
C PRO A 15 7.17 25.25 2.92
N TYR A 16 7.34 24.36 1.91
CA TYR A 16 8.29 24.52 0.80
C TYR A 16 7.65 24.76 -0.56
N GLU A 17 6.33 24.75 -0.66
CA GLU A 17 5.55 24.91 -1.89
C GLU A 17 5.88 26.18 -2.70
N GLN A 18 6.49 27.19 -2.06
CA GLN A 18 6.87 28.45 -2.69
C GLN A 18 8.37 28.55 -3.02
N LYS A 19 9.17 27.49 -2.83
CA LYS A 19 10.61 27.54 -3.11
C LYS A 19 10.90 27.02 -4.52
N GLU A 20 11.24 27.90 -5.42
CA GLU A 20 11.59 27.62 -6.83
C GLU A 20 12.66 26.54 -6.99
N ASN A 21 13.49 26.31 -5.98
CA ASN A 21 14.60 25.35 -6.01
C ASN A 21 14.24 23.99 -5.39
N VAL A 22 12.98 23.74 -4.99
CA VAL A 22 12.56 22.46 -4.42
C VAL A 22 11.98 21.57 -5.51
N TRP A 23 12.58 20.37 -5.65
CA TRP A 23 12.08 19.32 -6.52
C TRP A 23 11.54 18.16 -5.70
N ILE A 24 10.42 17.60 -6.14
CA ILE A 24 9.71 16.51 -5.46
C ILE A 24 9.71 15.26 -6.32
N GLY A 25 10.41 14.22 -5.87
CA GLY A 25 10.39 12.90 -6.47
C GLY A 25 9.19 12.12 -5.94
N CYS A 26 8.38 11.56 -6.83
CA CYS A 26 7.22 10.76 -6.49
C CYS A 26 7.40 9.33 -6.98
N VAL A 27 7.09 8.36 -6.14
CA VAL A 27 7.20 6.92 -6.46
C VAL A 27 6.04 6.41 -7.33
N ASP A 28 5.02 7.23 -7.53
CA ASP A 28 3.89 6.98 -8.42
C ASP A 28 3.57 8.25 -9.23
N ARG A 29 3.26 8.11 -10.54
CA ARG A 29 2.94 9.27 -11.39
C ARG A 29 1.62 9.92 -11.01
N ARG A 30 0.68 9.18 -10.42
CA ARG A 30 -0.56 9.76 -9.86
C ARG A 30 -0.29 10.69 -8.69
N HIS A 31 0.74 10.41 -7.87
CA HIS A 31 1.16 11.34 -6.81
C HIS A 31 1.67 12.67 -7.39
N MET A 32 2.35 12.66 -8.55
CA MET A 32 2.73 13.89 -9.25
C MET A 32 1.50 14.67 -9.73
N GLU A 33 0.52 13.96 -10.32
CA GLU A 33 -0.73 14.57 -10.78
C GLU A 33 -1.50 15.19 -9.61
N PHE A 34 -1.59 14.48 -8.49
CA PHE A 34 -2.19 14.97 -7.25
C PHE A 34 -1.54 16.27 -6.76
N LEU A 35 -0.22 16.32 -6.64
CA LEU A 35 0.51 17.51 -6.19
C LEU A 35 0.31 18.70 -7.13
N ARG A 36 0.30 18.46 -8.43
CA ARG A 36 0.08 19.51 -9.45
C ARG A 36 -1.34 20.04 -9.40
N ARG A 37 -2.32 19.15 -9.33
CA ARG A 37 -3.75 19.50 -9.43
C ARG A 37 -4.29 20.15 -8.17
N TYR A 38 -3.97 19.58 -7.00
CA TYR A 38 -4.52 20.03 -5.72
C TYR A 38 -3.70 21.13 -5.05
N TYR A 39 -2.41 21.22 -5.36
CA TYR A 39 -1.49 22.13 -4.67
C TYR A 39 -0.68 23.02 -5.61
N GLY A 40 -0.86 22.92 -6.92
CA GLY A 40 -0.15 23.74 -7.90
C GLY A 40 1.36 23.49 -8.00
N ILE A 41 1.87 22.41 -7.39
CA ILE A 41 3.30 22.10 -7.33
C ILE A 41 3.75 21.52 -8.66
N GLN A 42 4.52 22.28 -9.45
CA GLN A 42 4.95 21.89 -10.79
C GLN A 42 6.28 21.11 -10.80
N ASN A 43 7.19 21.41 -9.87
CA ASN A 43 8.55 20.83 -9.83
C ASN A 43 8.50 19.40 -9.27
N THR A 44 7.90 18.48 -10.02
CA THR A 44 7.77 17.05 -9.67
C THR A 44 8.39 16.17 -10.72
N PHE A 45 8.99 15.05 -10.30
CA PHE A 45 9.53 14.04 -11.20
C PHE A 45 9.23 12.63 -10.69
N PHE A 46 9.16 11.67 -11.60
CA PHE A 46 8.95 10.26 -11.25
C PHE A 46 10.26 9.63 -10.76
N ALA A 47 10.22 9.02 -9.60
CA ALA A 47 11.36 8.35 -8.98
C ALA A 47 10.87 7.00 -8.41
N PRO A 48 10.89 5.92 -9.21
CA PRO A 48 10.40 4.61 -8.78
C PRO A 48 11.24 4.07 -7.63
N HIS A 49 10.62 3.25 -6.81
CA HIS A 49 11.32 2.49 -5.79
C HIS A 49 12.41 1.59 -6.41
N PHE A 50 13.48 1.41 -5.66
CA PHE A 50 14.57 0.49 -5.97
C PHE A 50 14.68 -0.59 -4.90
N GLY A 51 15.45 -1.65 -5.19
CA GLY A 51 15.64 -2.76 -4.28
C GLY A 51 17.12 -2.99 -3.96
N TRP A 52 17.37 -3.78 -2.92
CA TRP A 52 18.68 -4.28 -2.54
C TRP A 52 18.72 -5.81 -2.62
N LYS A 53 19.92 -6.34 -2.90
CA LYS A 53 20.17 -7.77 -2.79
C LYS A 53 20.48 -8.14 -1.35
N ALA A 54 19.98 -9.28 -0.91
CA ALA A 54 20.36 -9.92 0.33
C ALA A 54 21.88 -10.18 0.36
N LYS A 55 22.49 -10.06 1.53
CA LYS A 55 23.93 -10.26 1.69
C LYS A 55 24.37 -11.67 1.28
N LYS A 56 23.56 -12.68 1.61
CA LYS A 56 23.84 -14.07 1.21
C LYS A 56 23.87 -14.28 -0.30
N LEU A 57 23.09 -13.53 -1.08
CA LEU A 57 23.12 -13.61 -2.55
C LEU A 57 24.33 -12.91 -3.19
N LEU A 58 25.10 -12.16 -2.40
CA LEU A 58 26.36 -11.56 -2.82
C LEU A 58 27.55 -12.49 -2.52
N ALA A 59 27.42 -13.35 -1.50
CA ALA A 59 28.49 -14.19 -0.98
C ALA A 59 28.47 -15.63 -1.50
N GLU A 60 27.32 -16.19 -1.86
CA GLU A 60 27.13 -17.59 -2.18
C GLU A 60 26.35 -17.80 -3.50
N PRO A 61 26.49 -18.99 -4.15
CA PRO A 61 25.63 -19.38 -5.26
C PRO A 61 24.17 -19.34 -4.82
N LYS A 62 23.30 -18.83 -5.68
CA LYS A 62 21.84 -18.78 -5.39
C LYS A 62 21.32 -20.19 -5.14
N ALA A 63 20.59 -20.36 -4.04
CA ALA A 63 19.76 -21.54 -3.85
C ALA A 63 18.81 -21.70 -5.06
N SER A 64 18.59 -22.93 -5.48
CA SER A 64 17.58 -23.22 -6.49
C SER A 64 16.23 -22.64 -6.05
N TYR A 65 15.46 -22.14 -7.00
CA TYR A 65 14.10 -21.65 -6.70
C TYR A 65 13.26 -22.70 -5.97
N GLN A 66 13.44 -23.99 -6.33
CA GLN A 66 12.72 -25.11 -5.74
C GLN A 66 13.07 -25.33 -4.26
N ASP A 67 14.32 -25.03 -3.87
CA ASP A 67 14.85 -25.28 -2.52
C ASP A 67 14.57 -24.14 -1.55
N ARG A 68 13.91 -23.07 -1.99
CA ARG A 68 13.57 -21.93 -1.14
C ARG A 68 12.61 -22.33 -0.04
N LYS A 69 12.90 -21.85 1.17
CA LYS A 69 12.23 -22.25 2.41
C LYS A 69 10.76 -21.81 2.49
N TYR A 70 10.45 -20.61 1.98
CA TYR A 70 9.13 -20.03 2.13
C TYR A 70 8.36 -20.07 0.82
N GLU A 71 7.16 -20.64 0.84
CA GLU A 71 6.29 -20.72 -0.34
C GLU A 71 5.80 -19.31 -0.73
N LEU A 72 5.23 -18.58 0.24
CA LEU A 72 4.72 -17.23 0.06
C LEU A 72 5.06 -16.38 1.28
N PHE A 73 5.66 -15.23 1.05
CA PHE A 73 6.03 -14.28 2.09
C PHE A 73 5.32 -12.94 1.92
N PHE A 74 4.69 -12.46 2.99
CA PHE A 74 4.05 -11.16 3.05
C PHE A 74 4.62 -10.32 4.19
N PRO A 75 5.63 -9.47 3.95
CA PRO A 75 6.23 -8.59 4.93
C PRO A 75 5.40 -7.31 5.15
N ALA A 76 4.40 -7.41 6.00
CA ALA A 76 3.59 -6.26 6.39
C ALA A 76 2.86 -6.55 7.71
N SER A 77 2.64 -5.52 8.51
CA SER A 77 1.82 -5.62 9.71
C SER A 77 0.34 -5.83 9.34
N ASN A 78 -0.35 -6.60 10.17
CA ASN A 78 -1.80 -6.59 10.22
C ASN A 78 -2.26 -5.43 11.12
N VAL A 79 -3.34 -4.76 10.75
CA VAL A 79 -3.95 -3.72 11.58
C VAL A 79 -5.32 -4.21 11.99
N ARG A 80 -5.62 -4.15 13.28
CA ARG A 80 -6.95 -4.43 13.80
C ARG A 80 -7.86 -3.28 13.42
N TRP A 81 -8.66 -3.53 12.42
CA TRP A 81 -9.50 -2.50 11.81
C TRP A 81 -10.52 -1.90 12.79
N GLU A 82 -11.30 -2.74 13.45
CA GLU A 82 -12.51 -2.31 14.16
C GLU A 82 -12.19 -1.54 15.46
N GLU A 83 -11.09 -1.88 16.13
CA GLU A 83 -10.69 -1.22 17.38
C GLU A 83 -9.83 0.02 17.13
N ASP A 84 -8.87 -0.06 16.20
CA ASP A 84 -7.89 1.01 16.00
C ASP A 84 -8.46 2.19 15.21
N VAL A 85 -9.31 1.95 14.21
CA VAL A 85 -9.75 3.00 13.31
C VAL A 85 -10.87 3.83 13.91
N ALA A 86 -11.89 3.22 14.50
CA ALA A 86 -12.96 3.94 15.17
C ALA A 86 -12.43 4.78 16.34
N TYR A 87 -11.41 4.29 17.04
CA TYR A 87 -10.76 5.00 18.12
C TYR A 87 -9.91 6.19 17.63
N ARG A 88 -9.18 6.02 16.52
CA ARG A 88 -8.31 7.06 15.96
C ARG A 88 -9.06 8.24 15.33
N TYR A 89 -10.28 8.00 14.85
CA TYR A 89 -11.06 9.03 14.14
C TYR A 89 -12.43 9.32 14.79
N PRO A 90 -12.47 9.61 16.11
CA PRO A 90 -13.75 9.86 16.82
C PRO A 90 -14.45 11.13 16.33
N GLY A 91 -13.72 12.06 15.70
CA GLY A 91 -14.26 13.30 15.14
C GLY A 91 -14.90 13.14 13.75
N LEU A 92 -14.79 11.96 13.13
CA LEU A 92 -15.38 11.72 11.82
C LEU A 92 -16.88 11.45 11.95
N THR A 93 -17.69 12.51 11.82
CA THR A 93 -19.15 12.46 12.05
C THR A 93 -19.92 13.17 10.95
N GLY A 94 -21.26 13.02 10.95
CA GLY A 94 -22.16 13.74 10.05
C GLY A 94 -21.87 13.50 8.57
N ALA A 95 -21.98 14.54 7.76
CA ALA A 95 -21.81 14.49 6.31
C ALA A 95 -20.43 13.98 5.89
N LEU A 96 -19.37 14.40 6.60
CA LEU A 96 -18.00 13.94 6.30
C LEU A 96 -17.85 12.43 6.47
N ARG A 97 -18.45 11.85 7.48
CA ARG A 97 -18.46 10.39 7.67
C ARG A 97 -19.21 9.70 6.54
N THR A 98 -20.37 10.22 6.14
CA THR A 98 -21.13 9.67 5.02
C THR A 98 -20.32 9.70 3.72
N ILE A 99 -19.68 10.81 3.40
CA ILE A 99 -18.82 10.95 2.23
C ILE A 99 -17.66 9.95 2.29
N ALA A 100 -17.01 9.79 3.44
CA ALA A 100 -15.92 8.85 3.61
C ALA A 100 -16.38 7.39 3.41
N GLU A 101 -17.51 6.99 3.97
CA GLU A 101 -18.08 5.64 3.82
C GLU A 101 -18.52 5.36 2.37
N GLU A 102 -19.09 6.35 1.68
CA GLU A 102 -19.43 6.27 0.24
C GLU A 102 -18.15 6.14 -0.62
N THR A 103 -17.10 6.90 -0.29
CA THR A 103 -15.81 6.82 -0.98
C THR A 103 -15.16 5.45 -0.78
N ILE A 104 -15.21 4.89 0.43
CA ILE A 104 -14.75 3.52 0.70
C ILE A 104 -15.52 2.53 -0.17
N ARG A 105 -16.85 2.60 -0.18
CA ARG A 105 -17.70 1.69 -0.96
C ARG A 105 -17.36 1.77 -2.44
N PHE A 106 -17.21 2.98 -2.96
CA PHE A 106 -16.80 3.23 -4.35
C PHE A 106 -15.45 2.58 -4.66
N LEU A 107 -14.44 2.76 -3.80
CA LEU A 107 -13.09 2.20 -3.99
C LEU A 107 -13.03 0.67 -3.90
N LEU A 108 -13.91 0.04 -3.12
CA LEU A 108 -14.00 -1.42 -3.05
C LEU A 108 -14.63 -2.02 -4.31
N GLU A 109 -15.49 -1.28 -5.00
CA GLU A 109 -16.12 -1.67 -6.27
C GLU A 109 -15.27 -1.29 -7.49
N HIS A 110 -14.49 -0.20 -7.41
CA HIS A 110 -13.71 0.40 -8.49
C HIS A 110 -12.22 0.50 -8.10
N THR A 111 -11.55 -0.63 -8.13
CA THR A 111 -10.16 -0.76 -7.66
C THR A 111 -9.13 -0.03 -8.54
N GLU A 112 -9.51 0.45 -9.71
CA GLU A 112 -8.68 1.24 -10.62
C GLU A 112 -8.54 2.72 -10.23
N PHE A 113 -9.42 3.25 -9.37
CA PHE A 113 -9.41 4.65 -8.93
C PHE A 113 -8.37 4.91 -7.83
N CYS A 114 -7.77 6.10 -7.86
CA CYS A 114 -7.06 6.67 -6.70
C CYS A 114 -8.07 7.17 -5.66
N LEU A 115 -7.60 7.43 -4.45
CA LEU A 115 -8.44 7.90 -3.36
C LEU A 115 -9.09 9.25 -3.68
N GLU A 116 -8.31 10.20 -4.21
CA GLU A 116 -8.77 11.52 -4.62
C GLU A 116 -9.79 11.47 -5.77
N GLU A 117 -9.57 10.62 -6.76
CA GLU A 117 -10.50 10.43 -7.89
C GLU A 117 -11.85 9.87 -7.42
N ALA A 118 -11.81 8.90 -6.49
CA ALA A 118 -13.01 8.32 -5.89
C ALA A 118 -13.77 9.36 -5.05
N MET A 119 -13.06 10.18 -4.28
CA MET A 119 -13.64 11.29 -3.51
C MET A 119 -14.36 12.27 -4.42
N GLU A 120 -13.72 12.71 -5.51
CA GLU A 120 -14.33 13.60 -6.49
C GLU A 120 -15.57 12.98 -7.16
N ALA A 121 -15.51 11.68 -7.50
CA ALA A 121 -16.64 10.98 -8.09
C ALA A 121 -17.85 10.93 -7.15
N VAL A 122 -17.62 10.70 -5.86
CA VAL A 122 -18.67 10.71 -4.83
C VAL A 122 -19.26 12.11 -4.66
N LEU A 123 -18.42 13.14 -4.50
CA LEU A 123 -18.89 14.53 -4.35
C LEU A 123 -19.68 15.01 -5.57
N THR A 124 -19.25 14.64 -6.77
CA THR A 124 -19.99 14.95 -8.00
C THR A 124 -21.39 14.32 -8.01
N ARG A 125 -21.56 13.10 -7.49
CA ARG A 125 -22.89 12.47 -7.35
C ARG A 125 -23.81 13.23 -6.39
N TYR A 126 -23.25 13.91 -5.40
CA TYR A 126 -24.02 14.80 -4.51
C TYR A 126 -24.35 16.16 -5.11
N GLY A 127 -23.93 16.42 -6.36
CA GLY A 127 -24.21 17.68 -7.06
C GLY A 127 -23.33 18.84 -6.65
N GLU A 128 -22.21 18.57 -6.00
CA GLU A 128 -21.25 19.59 -5.59
C GLU A 128 -20.62 20.27 -6.82
N THR A 129 -20.48 21.58 -6.76
CA THR A 129 -19.93 22.40 -7.87
C THR A 129 -18.46 22.76 -7.68
N GLU A 130 -18.00 22.85 -6.43
CA GLU A 130 -16.61 23.13 -6.05
C GLU A 130 -15.87 21.83 -5.66
N VAL A 131 -15.99 20.82 -6.53
CA VAL A 131 -15.53 19.44 -6.24
C VAL A 131 -14.06 19.39 -5.85
N LEU A 132 -13.21 20.16 -6.51
CA LEU A 132 -11.76 20.10 -6.24
C LEU A 132 -11.39 20.61 -4.84
N GLU A 133 -11.92 21.76 -4.43
CA GLU A 133 -11.65 22.34 -3.10
C GLU A 133 -12.25 21.48 -2.00
N LEU A 134 -13.49 21.02 -2.18
CA LEU A 134 -14.16 20.17 -1.22
C LEU A 134 -13.49 18.80 -1.10
N SER A 135 -13.00 18.23 -2.21
CA SER A 135 -12.20 17.00 -2.19
C SER A 135 -10.93 17.16 -1.37
N LYS A 136 -10.24 18.29 -1.52
CA LYS A 136 -9.03 18.59 -0.74
C LYS A 136 -9.33 18.64 0.75
N GLU A 137 -10.37 19.36 1.16
CA GLU A 137 -10.80 19.44 2.56
C GLU A 137 -11.19 18.05 3.12
N CYS A 138 -11.95 17.25 2.36
CA CYS A 138 -12.34 15.91 2.75
C CYS A 138 -11.13 14.96 2.85
N LEU A 139 -10.15 15.06 1.95
CA LEU A 139 -8.93 14.27 2.01
C LEU A 139 -8.09 14.61 3.26
N GLU A 140 -7.98 15.89 3.59
CA GLU A 140 -7.27 16.33 4.80
C GLU A 140 -7.94 15.83 6.08
N ALA A 141 -9.27 15.73 6.09
CA ALA A 141 -10.04 15.34 7.26
C ALA A 141 -10.29 13.83 7.38
N ALA A 142 -10.48 13.13 6.27
CA ALA A 142 -10.91 11.72 6.24
C ALA A 142 -10.02 10.79 5.39
N GLY A 143 -9.03 11.31 4.68
CA GLY A 143 -8.20 10.52 3.77
C GLY A 143 -7.48 9.37 4.46
N GLU A 144 -6.97 9.58 5.66
CA GLU A 144 -6.33 8.55 6.48
C GLU A 144 -7.29 7.42 6.87
N TYR A 145 -8.52 7.76 7.23
CA TYR A 145 -9.57 6.79 7.55
C TYR A 145 -9.88 5.91 6.34
N ILE A 146 -10.10 6.53 5.17
CA ILE A 146 -10.43 5.82 3.93
C ILE A 146 -9.27 4.91 3.52
N ASP A 147 -8.03 5.45 3.53
CA ASP A 147 -6.82 4.70 3.20
C ASP A 147 -6.68 3.45 4.07
N PHE A 148 -6.71 3.62 5.38
CA PHE A 148 -6.57 2.48 6.29
C PHE A 148 -7.65 1.44 6.04
N TYR A 149 -8.89 1.85 5.85
CA TYR A 149 -9.99 0.90 5.60
C TYR A 149 -9.73 0.07 4.36
N VAL A 150 -9.57 0.71 3.22
CA VAL A 150 -9.44 0.03 1.94
C VAL A 150 -8.20 -0.86 1.91
N ARG A 151 -7.07 -0.37 2.42
CA ARG A 151 -5.81 -1.11 2.46
C ARG A 151 -5.88 -2.35 3.36
N ILE A 152 -6.46 -2.23 4.53
CA ILE A 152 -6.60 -3.34 5.47
C ILE A 152 -7.60 -4.34 4.94
N HIS A 153 -8.74 -3.88 4.40
CA HIS A 153 -9.73 -4.74 3.78
C HIS A 153 -9.10 -5.58 2.66
N ALA A 154 -8.40 -4.95 1.72
CA ALA A 154 -7.72 -5.64 0.63
C ALA A 154 -6.72 -6.69 1.13
N ARG A 155 -5.87 -6.33 2.11
CA ARG A 155 -4.90 -7.27 2.72
C ARG A 155 -5.59 -8.45 3.38
N ASN A 156 -6.60 -8.19 4.19
CA ASN A 156 -7.34 -9.25 4.90
C ASN A 156 -8.02 -10.20 3.93
N GLN A 157 -8.65 -9.69 2.87
CA GLN A 157 -9.31 -10.52 1.86
C GLN A 157 -8.30 -11.43 1.15
N VAL A 158 -7.16 -10.88 0.70
CA VAL A 158 -6.14 -11.67 0.00
C VAL A 158 -5.54 -12.74 0.90
N ILE A 159 -5.10 -12.37 2.11
CA ILE A 159 -4.46 -13.33 3.03
C ILE A 159 -5.44 -14.42 3.44
N ARG A 160 -6.68 -14.09 3.81
CA ARG A 160 -7.69 -15.09 4.15
C ARG A 160 -8.01 -16.03 3.00
N SER A 161 -8.13 -15.50 1.78
CA SER A 161 -8.38 -16.32 0.60
C SER A 161 -7.27 -17.35 0.37
N LEU A 162 -6.00 -16.94 0.53
CA LEU A 162 -4.84 -17.82 0.40
C LEU A 162 -4.82 -18.90 1.49
N LEU A 163 -5.00 -18.52 2.76
CA LEU A 163 -5.01 -19.44 3.90
C LEU A 163 -6.16 -20.45 3.80
N ASN A 164 -7.36 -19.99 3.43
CA ASN A 164 -8.52 -20.87 3.26
C ASN A 164 -8.44 -21.77 2.01
N ALA A 165 -7.59 -21.42 1.05
CA ALA A 165 -7.22 -22.30 -0.07
C ALA A 165 -6.13 -23.33 0.31
N GLY A 166 -5.69 -23.37 1.58
CA GLY A 166 -4.67 -24.28 2.06
C GLY A 166 -3.23 -23.89 1.68
N MET A 167 -3.01 -22.64 1.29
CA MET A 167 -1.67 -22.12 0.99
C MET A 167 -0.98 -21.66 2.27
N THR A 168 0.27 -22.02 2.45
CA THR A 168 1.07 -21.53 3.57
C THR A 168 1.55 -20.10 3.30
N VAL A 169 1.11 -19.16 4.13
CA VAL A 169 1.52 -17.75 4.08
C VAL A 169 2.42 -17.45 5.26
N THR A 170 3.65 -17.06 4.96
CA THR A 170 4.60 -16.58 5.96
C THR A 170 4.50 -15.07 6.07
N VAL A 171 4.40 -14.56 7.28
CA VAL A 171 4.25 -13.12 7.55
C VAL A 171 5.30 -12.62 8.53
N CYS A 172 5.67 -11.36 8.44
CA CYS A 172 6.33 -10.62 9.52
C CYS A 172 5.68 -9.25 9.66
N GLY A 173 5.54 -8.80 10.90
CA GLY A 173 4.86 -7.56 11.27
C GLY A 173 3.94 -7.77 12.46
N ARG A 174 3.37 -6.68 12.94
CA ARG A 174 2.53 -6.69 14.15
C ARG A 174 1.15 -7.31 13.92
N ASN A 175 0.53 -7.78 14.98
CA ASN A 175 -0.87 -8.18 15.10
C ASN A 175 -1.30 -9.39 14.26
N TRP A 176 -0.37 -10.24 13.83
CA TRP A 176 -0.72 -11.46 13.09
C TRP A 176 -1.20 -12.60 13.98
N SER A 177 -0.80 -12.62 15.26
CA SER A 177 -1.20 -13.67 16.21
C SER A 177 -2.71 -13.81 16.40
N GLU A 178 -3.44 -12.72 16.26
CA GLU A 178 -4.90 -12.68 16.43
C GLU A 178 -5.66 -12.68 15.10
N PHE A 179 -4.95 -12.74 13.98
CA PHE A 179 -5.56 -12.74 12.66
C PHE A 179 -6.39 -13.99 12.34
N PRO A 180 -5.93 -15.23 12.68
CA PRO A 180 -6.66 -16.44 12.32
C PRO A 180 -8.01 -16.54 13.04
N LYS A 181 -9.08 -16.84 12.28
CA LYS A 181 -10.45 -17.04 12.80
C LYS A 181 -10.88 -18.50 12.86
N ASN A 182 -10.12 -19.41 12.22
CA ASN A 182 -10.43 -20.83 12.13
C ASN A 182 -9.15 -21.68 12.12
N GLU A 183 -9.28 -22.99 12.24
CA GLU A 183 -8.14 -23.91 12.30
C GLU A 183 -7.35 -23.99 10.97
N MET A 184 -8.01 -23.80 9.82
CA MET A 184 -7.33 -23.75 8.53
C MET A 184 -6.37 -22.55 8.47
N GLU A 185 -6.85 -21.36 8.84
CA GLU A 185 -6.03 -20.18 8.89
C GLU A 185 -4.87 -20.31 9.88
N LYS A 186 -5.10 -20.91 11.07
CA LYS A 186 -4.05 -21.15 12.07
C LYS A 186 -2.97 -22.11 11.55
N THR A 187 -3.37 -23.16 10.86
CA THR A 187 -2.45 -24.18 10.34
C THR A 187 -1.54 -23.63 9.25
N HIS A 188 -2.07 -22.73 8.42
CA HIS A 188 -1.37 -22.24 7.23
C HIS A 188 -0.71 -20.85 7.41
N LEU A 189 -0.94 -20.17 8.54
CA LEU A 189 -0.27 -18.91 8.84
C LEU A 189 1.02 -19.15 9.63
N GLN A 190 2.16 -18.75 9.06
CA GLN A 190 3.46 -18.77 9.71
C GLN A 190 3.91 -17.37 10.07
N ILE A 191 4.17 -17.11 11.34
CA ILE A 191 4.60 -15.81 11.85
C ILE A 191 6.07 -15.86 12.20
N LEU A 192 6.92 -15.08 11.52
CA LEU A 192 8.35 -15.01 11.81
C LEU A 192 8.69 -14.08 12.98
N GLY A 193 7.86 -13.06 13.21
CA GLY A 193 8.04 -12.10 14.29
C GLY A 193 7.21 -10.83 14.06
N GLU A 194 7.09 -10.03 15.11
CA GLU A 194 6.36 -8.75 15.04
C GLU A 194 7.20 -7.64 14.42
N GLU A 195 8.50 -7.65 14.66
CA GLU A 195 9.45 -6.68 14.10
C GLU A 195 10.75 -7.41 13.74
N LEU A 196 10.99 -7.56 12.45
CA LEU A 196 12.28 -8.03 11.94
C LEU A 196 13.10 -6.82 11.48
N PRO A 197 14.42 -6.81 11.73
CA PRO A 197 15.31 -5.87 11.07
C PRO A 197 15.14 -5.90 9.56
N TYR A 198 15.27 -4.76 8.91
CA TYR A 198 15.04 -4.64 7.47
C TYR A 198 15.92 -5.59 6.63
N GLU A 199 17.17 -5.76 7.03
CA GLU A 199 18.10 -6.70 6.40
C GLU A 199 17.61 -8.15 6.51
N GLU A 200 17.03 -8.54 7.64
CA GLU A 200 16.47 -9.88 7.82
C GLU A 200 15.24 -10.09 6.94
N VAL A 201 14.39 -9.07 6.76
CA VAL A 201 13.26 -9.12 5.83
C VAL A 201 13.74 -9.41 4.40
N ILE A 202 14.84 -8.76 3.97
CA ILE A 202 15.43 -8.99 2.64
C ILE A 202 16.00 -10.41 2.52
N GLU A 203 16.63 -10.94 3.58
CA GLU A 203 17.11 -12.32 3.61
C GLU A 203 15.97 -13.34 3.51
N VAL A 204 14.83 -13.07 4.17
CA VAL A 204 13.62 -13.89 4.03
C VAL A 204 13.06 -13.81 2.61
N MET A 205 13.03 -12.63 1.98
CA MET A 205 12.62 -12.48 0.57
C MET A 205 13.49 -13.33 -0.36
N ALA A 206 14.79 -13.39 -0.10
CA ALA A 206 15.73 -14.19 -0.90
C ALA A 206 15.52 -15.70 -0.71
N ASP A 207 14.90 -16.15 0.37
CA ASP A 207 14.50 -17.53 0.63
C ASP A 207 13.02 -17.80 0.32
N SER A 208 12.32 -16.84 -0.26
CA SER A 208 10.92 -16.97 -0.61
C SER A 208 10.74 -17.30 -2.09
N LYS A 209 9.83 -18.20 -2.43
CA LYS A 209 9.43 -18.46 -3.81
C LYS A 209 8.59 -17.30 -4.33
N VAL A 210 7.61 -16.87 -3.54
CA VAL A 210 6.71 -15.77 -3.86
C VAL A 210 6.80 -14.69 -2.79
N VAL A 211 6.91 -13.44 -3.21
CA VAL A 211 6.71 -12.25 -2.35
C VAL A 211 5.41 -11.59 -2.74
N LEU A 212 4.50 -11.51 -1.79
CA LEU A 212 3.21 -10.87 -1.97
C LEU A 212 3.28 -9.39 -1.62
N ASN A 213 2.71 -8.55 -2.46
CA ASN A 213 2.46 -7.14 -2.19
C ASN A 213 0.97 -6.85 -2.34
N VAL A 214 0.35 -6.32 -1.30
CA VAL A 214 -1.03 -5.80 -1.34
C VAL A 214 -0.97 -4.34 -0.95
N MET A 215 -1.03 -3.47 -1.95
CA MET A 215 -0.93 -2.02 -1.79
C MET A 215 -1.79 -1.32 -2.87
N PRO A 216 -3.10 -1.17 -2.63
CA PRO A 216 -4.05 -0.73 -3.65
C PRO A 216 -3.85 0.71 -4.14
N TRP A 217 -2.91 1.45 -3.57
CA TRP A 217 -2.72 2.88 -3.84
C TRP A 217 -1.71 3.21 -4.94
N PHE A 218 -0.94 2.23 -5.41
CA PHE A 218 -0.03 2.44 -6.54
C PHE A 218 -0.76 2.12 -7.86
N LYS A 219 -1.09 3.16 -8.63
CA LYS A 219 -1.80 3.05 -9.91
C LYS A 219 -0.89 3.20 -11.13
N ASP A 220 0.18 4.02 -11.02
CA ASP A 220 1.22 4.20 -12.05
C ASP A 220 2.61 4.30 -11.41
N GLY A 221 2.84 3.46 -10.44
CA GLY A 221 4.08 3.28 -9.69
C GLY A 221 4.15 1.89 -9.10
N SER A 222 5.07 1.64 -8.18
CA SER A 222 5.17 0.36 -7.48
C SER A 222 5.66 0.54 -6.05
N HIS A 223 5.26 -0.37 -5.17
CA HIS A 223 5.80 -0.44 -3.81
C HIS A 223 7.22 -1.04 -3.83
N GLU A 224 8.09 -0.61 -2.90
CA GLU A 224 9.48 -1.10 -2.77
C GLU A 224 9.59 -2.64 -2.69
N ARG A 225 8.58 -3.29 -2.11
CA ARG A 225 8.50 -4.75 -1.92
C ARG A 225 8.63 -5.52 -3.23
N ILE A 226 8.13 -4.94 -4.33
CA ILE A 226 8.22 -5.54 -5.66
C ILE A 226 9.66 -5.51 -6.15
N ALA A 227 10.32 -4.34 -6.06
CA ALA A 227 11.72 -4.20 -6.44
C ALA A 227 12.62 -5.10 -5.57
N MET A 228 12.37 -5.14 -4.26
CA MET A 228 13.10 -5.99 -3.32
C MET A 228 12.95 -7.47 -3.63
N GLY A 229 11.71 -7.96 -3.75
CA GLY A 229 11.42 -9.36 -4.04
C GLY A 229 12.06 -9.81 -5.35
N SER A 230 11.88 -9.04 -6.43
CA SER A 230 12.42 -9.33 -7.75
C SER A 230 13.96 -9.35 -7.76
N MET A 231 14.63 -8.39 -7.12
CA MET A 231 16.09 -8.37 -7.03
C MET A 231 16.65 -9.56 -6.25
N ASN A 232 15.85 -10.12 -5.35
CA ASN A 232 16.21 -11.30 -4.56
C ASN A 232 15.68 -12.60 -5.20
N GLY A 233 15.16 -12.53 -6.43
CA GLY A 233 14.81 -13.66 -7.27
C GLY A 233 13.49 -14.33 -6.86
N ALA A 234 12.66 -13.70 -6.04
CA ALA A 234 11.30 -14.14 -5.79
C ALA A 234 10.37 -13.74 -6.94
N VAL A 235 9.32 -14.52 -7.17
CA VAL A 235 8.20 -14.08 -7.99
C VAL A 235 7.38 -13.09 -7.19
N CYS A 236 7.15 -11.89 -7.74
CA CYS A 236 6.34 -10.89 -7.07
C CYS A 236 4.88 -10.93 -7.56
N VAL A 237 3.95 -11.12 -6.62
CA VAL A 237 2.51 -11.04 -6.87
C VAL A 237 1.99 -9.78 -6.22
N THR A 238 1.32 -8.93 -6.99
CA THR A 238 0.90 -7.60 -6.54
C THR A 238 -0.40 -7.16 -7.18
N ASP A 239 -1.01 -6.12 -6.61
CA ASP A 239 -2.08 -5.36 -7.25
C ASP A 239 -1.63 -4.85 -8.62
N ALA A 240 -2.55 -4.79 -9.58
CA ALA A 240 -2.27 -4.26 -10.89
C ALA A 240 -1.97 -2.76 -10.81
N SER A 241 -0.83 -2.35 -11.38
CA SER A 241 -0.53 -0.95 -11.66
C SER A 241 -0.08 -0.80 -13.11
N LYS A 242 -0.33 0.34 -13.70
CA LYS A 242 0.10 0.63 -15.07
C LYS A 242 1.62 0.49 -15.21
N TYR A 243 2.36 0.93 -14.20
CA TYR A 243 3.82 0.80 -14.16
C TYR A 243 4.27 -0.67 -14.14
N CYS A 244 3.68 -1.51 -13.28
CA CYS A 244 4.05 -2.92 -13.20
C CYS A 244 3.75 -3.67 -14.51
N LEU A 245 2.63 -3.38 -15.17
CA LEU A 245 2.25 -4.02 -16.43
C LEU A 245 3.23 -3.73 -17.58
N LEU A 246 3.96 -2.61 -17.55
CA LEU A 246 4.97 -2.28 -18.55
C LEU A 246 6.24 -3.16 -18.46
N TYR A 247 6.49 -3.81 -17.32
CA TYR A 247 7.70 -4.58 -17.05
C TYR A 247 7.45 -6.07 -16.87
N THR A 248 6.22 -6.53 -17.02
CA THR A 248 5.82 -7.95 -16.84
C THR A 248 5.39 -8.64 -18.13
N SER A 249 5.48 -7.96 -19.27
CA SER A 249 5.18 -8.48 -20.61
C SER A 249 6.41 -9.09 -21.29
#